data_ab91d647ffe4acaea666ab61f2ba348e
#
_entry.id   ab91d647ffe4acaea666ab61f2ba348e
#
_cell.length_a   1.000
_cell.length_b   1.000
_cell.length_c   1.000
_cell.angle_alpha   90.00
_cell.angle_beta   90.00
_cell.angle_gamma   90.00
#
_symmetry.space_group_name_H-M   'P 1'
#
loop_
_entity.id
_entity.type
_entity.pdbx_description
1 polymer ?
#
loop_
_entity_poly.entity_id
_entity_poly.type
_entity_poly.pdbx_seq_one_letter_code
_entity_poly.pdbx_strand_id
1 'polypeptide(L)'
;MYTDSLFFAASTFIIPLFLERLTESEERAREFINTVLAAFLISMVFLVAITYVALPFLAPLYVPGFDTESQQMVTRMARILLISPFFLGLSGFFSSILQSFRQFFVYAASLVFYNVGIIIGIIVFVPQWGLPGLAWGVVLGSLLHMVIQAPSLVRTGFFPQLRLQR
;
A
#
# COMPACT_ATOMS: atom_id res chain seq x y z
N MET A 1 11.08 9.71 -5.24
CA MET A 1 10.64 11.10 -5.40
C MET A 1 9.35 11.26 -6.24
N TYR A 2 9.00 10.34 -7.17
CA TYR A 2 7.74 10.42 -7.94
C TYR A 2 6.57 9.63 -7.35
N THR A 3 6.82 8.62 -6.53
CA THR A 3 5.79 7.83 -5.84
C THR A 3 5.04 8.62 -4.77
N ASP A 4 5.73 9.52 -4.06
CA ASP A 4 5.11 10.38 -3.06
C ASP A 4 4.09 11.34 -3.67
N SER A 5 4.32 11.77 -4.92
CA SER A 5 3.45 12.70 -5.64
C SER A 5 2.08 12.10 -5.98
N LEU A 6 2.01 10.81 -6.33
CA LEU A 6 0.75 10.12 -6.65
C LEU A 6 -0.10 9.88 -5.40
N PHE A 7 0.52 9.47 -4.28
CA PHE A 7 -0.17 9.32 -3.00
C PHE A 7 -0.63 10.67 -2.45
N PHE A 8 0.20 11.71 -2.59
CA PHE A 8 -0.15 13.05 -2.17
C PHE A 8 -1.29 13.62 -3.03
N ALA A 9 -1.25 13.41 -4.35
CA ALA A 9 -2.32 13.81 -5.25
C ALA A 9 -3.63 13.09 -4.92
N ALA A 10 -3.60 11.76 -4.72
CA ALA A 10 -4.79 10.99 -4.36
C ALA A 10 -5.40 11.51 -3.04
N SER A 11 -4.60 11.73 -2.00
CA SER A 11 -5.07 12.29 -0.72
C SER A 11 -5.64 13.69 -0.89
N THR A 12 -5.02 14.51 -1.72
CA THR A 12 -5.45 15.89 -1.99
C THR A 12 -6.84 15.95 -2.63
N PHE A 13 -7.21 14.96 -3.44
CA PHE A 13 -8.55 14.90 -4.06
C PHE A 13 -9.55 14.08 -3.24
N ILE A 14 -9.12 13.00 -2.61
CA ILE A 14 -10.03 12.11 -1.85
C ILE A 14 -10.61 12.85 -0.64
N ILE A 15 -9.77 13.57 0.12
CA ILE A 15 -10.20 14.25 1.35
C ILE A 15 -11.31 15.27 1.09
N PRO A 16 -11.15 16.28 0.19
CA PRO A 16 -12.21 17.27 -0.02
C PRO A 16 -13.48 16.66 -0.60
N LEU A 17 -13.39 15.74 -1.57
CA LEU A 17 -14.55 15.08 -2.15
C LEU A 17 -15.28 14.19 -1.12
N PHE A 18 -14.57 13.52 -0.25
CA PHE A 18 -15.16 12.74 0.83
C PHE A 18 -15.92 13.65 1.80
N LEU A 19 -15.31 14.76 2.23
CA LEU A 19 -15.96 15.72 3.13
C LEU A 19 -17.19 16.37 2.49
N GLU A 20 -17.15 16.69 1.20
CA GLU A 20 -18.30 17.19 0.45
C GLU A 20 -19.45 16.17 0.47
N ARG A 21 -19.19 14.91 0.16
CA ARG A 21 -20.19 13.85 0.19
C ARG A 21 -20.73 13.60 1.61
N LEU A 22 -19.87 13.73 2.62
CA LEU A 22 -20.26 13.57 4.02
C LEU A 22 -21.22 14.68 4.48
N THR A 23 -21.10 15.90 3.94
CA THR A 23 -22.06 16.98 4.23
C THR A 23 -23.42 16.75 3.58
N GLU A 24 -23.49 15.99 2.49
CA GLU A 24 -24.77 15.63 1.85
C GLU A 24 -25.47 14.50 2.60
N SER A 25 -24.79 13.37 2.81
CA SER A 25 -25.26 12.26 3.65
C SER A 25 -24.15 11.24 3.90
N GLU A 26 -24.22 10.51 5.03
CA GLU A 26 -23.30 9.41 5.33
C GLU A 26 -23.35 8.29 4.27
N GLU A 27 -24.51 8.04 3.69
CA GLU A 27 -24.69 7.02 2.67
C GLU A 27 -23.93 7.36 1.40
N ARG A 28 -24.00 8.60 0.92
CA ARG A 28 -23.22 9.07 -0.24
C ARG A 28 -21.73 9.06 0.01
N ALA A 29 -21.29 9.40 1.21
CA ALA A 29 -19.88 9.29 1.59
C ALA A 29 -19.39 7.84 1.57
N ARG A 30 -20.19 6.88 2.04
CA ARG A 30 -19.88 5.44 2.00
C ARG A 30 -19.84 4.91 0.57
N GLU A 31 -20.80 5.27 -0.26
CA GLU A 31 -20.81 4.90 -1.68
C GLU A 31 -19.57 5.40 -2.41
N PHE A 32 -19.20 6.66 -2.18
CA PHE A 32 -18.00 7.26 -2.75
C PHE A 32 -16.75 6.49 -2.33
N ILE A 33 -16.56 6.23 -1.02
CA ILE A 33 -15.41 5.47 -0.49
C ILE A 33 -15.35 4.08 -1.12
N ASN A 34 -16.45 3.35 -1.17
CA ASN A 34 -16.50 2.00 -1.71
C ASN A 34 -16.19 1.96 -3.20
N THR A 35 -16.70 2.94 -3.97
CA THR A 35 -16.42 3.05 -5.41
C THR A 35 -14.96 3.37 -5.69
N VAL A 36 -14.40 4.35 -4.97
CA VAL A 36 -12.99 4.72 -5.12
C VAL A 36 -12.07 3.56 -4.70
N LEU A 37 -12.40 2.88 -3.61
CA LEU A 37 -11.64 1.70 -3.17
C LEU A 37 -11.69 0.58 -4.21
N ALA A 38 -12.86 0.27 -4.75
CA ALA A 38 -13.01 -0.77 -5.77
C ALA A 38 -12.19 -0.44 -7.02
N ALA A 39 -12.30 0.79 -7.53
CA ALA A 39 -11.52 1.25 -8.68
C ALA A 39 -10.00 1.19 -8.40
N PHE A 40 -9.59 1.61 -7.20
CA PHE A 40 -8.19 1.54 -6.77
C PHE A 40 -7.69 0.10 -6.73
N LEU A 41 -8.43 -0.82 -6.12
CA LEU A 41 -8.02 -2.24 -6.01
C LEU A 41 -7.92 -2.90 -7.38
N ILE A 42 -8.88 -2.66 -8.28
CA ILE A 42 -8.85 -3.18 -9.65
C ILE A 42 -7.63 -2.65 -10.39
N SER A 43 -7.38 -1.33 -10.33
CA SER A 43 -6.22 -0.71 -10.97
C SER A 43 -4.90 -1.25 -10.43
N MET A 44 -4.81 -1.46 -9.09
CA MET A 44 -3.63 -2.02 -8.44
C MET A 44 -3.36 -3.46 -8.85
N VAL A 45 -4.38 -4.32 -8.87
CA VAL A 45 -4.24 -5.71 -9.32
C VAL A 45 -3.72 -5.75 -10.76
N PHE A 46 -4.29 -4.92 -11.63
CA PHE A 46 -3.88 -4.85 -13.03
C PHE A 46 -2.42 -4.37 -13.17
N LEU A 47 -2.05 -3.31 -12.46
CA LEU A 47 -0.70 -2.75 -12.48
C LEU A 47 0.34 -3.76 -11.95
N VAL A 48 0.03 -4.39 -10.81
CA VAL A 48 0.89 -5.42 -10.21
C VAL A 48 1.05 -6.62 -11.15
N ALA A 49 -0.03 -7.08 -11.78
CA ALA A 49 0.02 -8.19 -12.73
C ALA A 49 0.90 -7.86 -13.94
N ILE A 50 0.73 -6.68 -14.54
CA ILE A 50 1.58 -6.23 -15.66
C ILE A 50 3.03 -6.16 -15.23
N THR A 51 3.32 -5.52 -14.10
CA THR A 51 4.68 -5.37 -13.60
C THR A 51 5.32 -6.72 -13.28
N TYR A 52 4.57 -7.64 -12.66
CA TYR A 52 5.04 -8.99 -12.34
C TYR A 52 5.51 -9.76 -13.60
N VAL A 53 4.74 -9.66 -14.67
CA VAL A 53 5.09 -10.27 -15.97
C VAL A 53 6.25 -9.55 -16.65
N ALA A 54 6.33 -8.23 -16.52
CA ALA A 54 7.36 -7.42 -17.15
C ALA A 54 8.74 -7.53 -16.45
N LEU A 55 8.78 -7.84 -15.15
CA LEU A 55 10.02 -7.85 -14.34
C LEU A 55 11.18 -8.64 -14.97
N PRO A 56 11.00 -9.88 -15.48
CA PRO A 56 12.12 -10.63 -16.09
C PRO A 56 12.71 -9.93 -17.31
N PHE A 57 11.91 -9.18 -18.05
CA PHE A 57 12.35 -8.43 -19.24
C PHE A 57 13.01 -7.10 -18.86
N LEU A 58 12.62 -6.53 -17.72
CA LEU A 58 13.16 -5.28 -17.23
C LEU A 58 14.46 -5.46 -16.44
N ALA A 59 14.67 -6.62 -15.79
CA ALA A 59 15.83 -6.86 -14.95
C ALA A 59 17.17 -6.62 -15.69
N PRO A 60 17.41 -7.11 -16.92
CA PRO A 60 18.65 -6.84 -17.64
C PRO A 60 18.86 -5.35 -17.95
N LEU A 61 17.77 -4.59 -18.06
CA LEU A 61 17.81 -3.16 -18.35
C LEU A 61 18.20 -2.33 -17.13
N TYR A 62 17.74 -2.74 -15.93
CA TYR A 62 18.02 -2.04 -14.66
C TYR A 62 19.37 -2.39 -14.04
N VAL A 63 19.83 -3.61 -14.28
CA VAL A 63 21.12 -4.10 -13.73
C VAL A 63 22.01 -4.65 -14.85
N PRO A 64 22.38 -3.79 -15.83
CA PRO A 64 23.27 -4.19 -16.93
C PRO A 64 24.64 -4.56 -16.33
N GLY A 65 25.19 -5.71 -16.73
CA GLY A 65 26.49 -6.20 -16.24
C GLY A 65 26.43 -7.13 -15.03
N PHE A 66 25.25 -7.36 -14.44
CA PHE A 66 25.08 -8.43 -13.48
C PHE A 66 25.05 -9.79 -14.20
N ASP A 67 25.63 -10.80 -13.55
CA ASP A 67 25.51 -12.19 -14.00
C ASP A 67 24.06 -12.68 -13.90
N THR A 68 23.75 -13.77 -14.58
CA THR A 68 22.38 -14.31 -14.68
C THR A 68 21.79 -14.64 -13.31
N GLU A 69 22.60 -15.12 -12.37
CA GLU A 69 22.16 -15.48 -11.01
C GLU A 69 21.73 -14.23 -10.23
N SER A 70 22.54 -13.17 -10.27
CA SER A 70 22.22 -11.89 -9.64
C SER A 70 20.98 -11.23 -10.25
N GLN A 71 20.79 -11.30 -11.57
CA GLN A 71 19.58 -10.80 -12.22
C GLN A 71 18.32 -11.56 -11.80
N GLN A 72 18.43 -12.89 -11.64
CA GLN A 72 17.31 -13.70 -11.12
C GLN A 72 16.98 -13.36 -9.67
N MET A 73 18.02 -13.12 -8.83
CA MET A 73 17.83 -12.71 -7.45
C MET A 73 17.08 -11.37 -7.37
N VAL A 74 17.50 -10.37 -8.16
CA VAL A 74 16.83 -9.07 -8.25
C VAL A 74 15.36 -9.23 -8.67
N THR A 75 15.11 -10.05 -9.70
CA THR A 75 13.75 -10.33 -10.16
C THR A 75 12.89 -10.99 -9.09
N ARG A 76 13.45 -11.94 -8.35
CA ARG A 76 12.77 -12.61 -7.22
C ARG A 76 12.41 -11.63 -6.12
N MET A 77 13.36 -10.80 -5.70
CA MET A 77 13.12 -9.77 -4.67
C MET A 77 12.07 -8.75 -5.13
N ALA A 78 12.17 -8.27 -6.38
CA ALA A 78 11.22 -7.34 -6.94
C ALA A 78 9.79 -7.92 -6.97
N ARG A 79 9.63 -9.20 -7.31
CA ARG A 79 8.32 -9.88 -7.25
C ARG A 79 7.73 -9.94 -5.86
N ILE A 80 8.55 -10.19 -4.83
CA ILE A 80 8.10 -10.14 -3.43
C ILE A 80 7.68 -8.71 -3.07
N LEU A 81 8.50 -7.73 -3.44
CA LEU A 81 8.24 -6.32 -3.14
C LEU A 81 6.97 -5.78 -3.80
N LEU A 82 6.51 -6.36 -4.92
CA LEU A 82 5.24 -5.98 -5.57
C LEU A 82 3.99 -6.17 -4.68
N ILE A 83 4.10 -6.94 -3.60
CA ILE A 83 3.02 -7.09 -2.62
C ILE A 83 2.88 -5.80 -1.78
N SER A 84 3.99 -5.10 -1.51
CA SER A 84 4.02 -3.92 -0.63
C SER A 84 3.18 -2.73 -1.15
N PRO A 85 3.22 -2.35 -2.43
CA PRO A 85 2.38 -1.29 -2.98
C PRO A 85 0.88 -1.53 -2.76
N PHE A 86 0.44 -2.78 -2.75
CA PHE A 86 -0.95 -3.13 -2.47
C PHE A 86 -1.34 -2.73 -1.04
N PHE A 87 -0.55 -3.12 -0.04
CA PHE A 87 -0.82 -2.77 1.36
C PHE A 87 -0.62 -1.27 1.63
N LEU A 88 0.45 -0.67 1.08
CA LEU A 88 0.70 0.77 1.25
C LEU A 88 -0.37 1.62 0.58
N GLY A 89 -0.84 1.24 -0.60
CA GLY A 89 -1.91 1.95 -1.28
C GLY A 89 -3.22 1.88 -0.51
N LEU A 90 -3.59 0.69 -0.02
CA LEU A 90 -4.77 0.53 0.82
C LEU A 90 -4.63 1.31 2.14
N SER A 91 -3.44 1.30 2.72
CA SER A 91 -3.13 2.08 3.92
C SER A 91 -3.19 3.59 3.67
N GLY A 92 -2.72 4.06 2.51
CA GLY A 92 -2.85 5.47 2.09
C GLY A 92 -4.31 5.91 1.98
N PHE A 93 -5.17 5.02 1.46
CA PHE A 93 -6.61 5.24 1.42
C PHE A 93 -7.21 5.34 2.83
N PHE A 94 -6.84 4.44 3.75
CA PHE A 94 -7.25 4.51 5.16
C PHE A 94 -6.77 5.80 5.83
N SER A 95 -5.52 6.18 5.56
CA SER A 95 -4.95 7.44 6.07
C SER A 95 -5.74 8.66 5.62
N SER A 96 -6.20 8.70 4.37
CA SER A 96 -7.00 9.82 3.84
C SER A 96 -8.32 9.97 4.60
N ILE A 97 -9.00 8.85 4.91
CA ILE A 97 -10.21 8.85 5.71
C ILE A 97 -9.90 9.32 7.15
N LEU A 98 -8.88 8.74 7.79
CA LEU A 98 -8.50 9.11 9.17
C LEU A 98 -8.11 10.58 9.31
N GLN A 99 -7.39 11.13 8.31
CA GLN A 99 -7.03 12.54 8.28
C GLN A 99 -8.27 13.45 8.13
N SER A 100 -9.28 13.02 7.38
CA SER A 100 -10.57 13.74 7.29
C SER A 100 -11.25 13.85 8.67
N PHE A 101 -11.04 12.87 9.56
CA PHE A 101 -11.48 12.89 10.96
C PHE A 101 -10.44 13.45 11.94
N ARG A 102 -9.39 14.13 11.42
CA ARG A 102 -8.29 14.74 12.20
C ARG A 102 -7.48 13.75 13.06
N GLN A 103 -7.47 12.47 12.69
CA GLN A 103 -6.72 11.43 13.41
C GLN A 103 -5.29 11.28 12.87
N PHE A 104 -4.51 12.36 12.92
CA PHE A 104 -3.14 12.40 12.38
C PHE A 104 -2.14 11.52 13.13
N PHE A 105 -2.36 11.29 14.42
CA PHE A 105 -1.47 10.48 15.25
C PHE A 105 -1.37 9.03 14.74
N VAL A 106 -2.49 8.44 14.33
CA VAL A 106 -2.54 7.07 13.84
C VAL A 106 -1.72 6.91 12.56
N TYR A 107 -1.80 7.90 11.68
CA TYR A 107 -0.97 7.94 10.48
C TYR A 107 0.53 8.03 10.83
N ALA A 108 0.92 8.93 11.74
CA ALA A 108 2.30 9.03 12.17
C ALA A 108 2.81 7.73 12.83
N ALA A 109 1.98 7.08 13.66
CA ALA A 109 2.31 5.79 14.25
C ALA A 109 2.52 4.70 13.19
N SER A 110 1.72 4.69 12.11
CA SER A 110 1.83 3.67 11.08
C SER A 110 3.21 3.66 10.38
N LEU A 111 3.85 4.83 10.24
CA LEU A 111 5.21 4.94 9.71
C LEU A 111 6.25 4.26 10.61
N VAL A 112 6.07 4.32 11.93
CA VAL A 112 6.93 3.62 12.88
C VAL A 112 6.76 2.11 12.71
N PHE A 113 5.53 1.62 12.62
CA PHE A 113 5.25 0.19 12.43
C PHE A 113 5.75 -0.35 11.09
N TYR A 114 5.76 0.48 10.04
CA TYR A 114 6.42 0.12 8.78
C TYR A 114 7.91 -0.19 8.98
N ASN A 115 8.63 0.69 9.69
CA ASN A 115 10.05 0.49 9.98
C ASN A 115 10.29 -0.72 10.89
N VAL A 116 9.41 -0.97 11.88
CA VAL A 116 9.48 -2.17 12.73
C VAL A 116 9.41 -3.44 11.88
N GLY A 117 8.55 -3.50 10.88
CA GLY A 117 8.47 -4.64 9.96
C GLY A 117 9.77 -4.86 9.19
N ILE A 118 10.42 -3.80 8.70
CA ILE A 118 11.72 -3.88 8.02
C ILE A 118 12.80 -4.39 8.99
N ILE A 119 12.84 -3.88 10.22
CA ILE A 119 13.80 -4.31 11.26
C ILE A 119 13.62 -5.80 11.56
N ILE A 120 12.38 -6.27 11.71
CA ILE A 120 12.08 -7.71 11.88
C ILE A 120 12.60 -8.49 10.67
N GLY A 121 12.39 -7.98 9.45
CA GLY A 121 12.93 -8.59 8.23
C GLY A 121 14.44 -8.77 8.29
N ILE A 122 15.19 -7.75 8.71
CA ILE A 122 16.64 -7.79 8.81
C ILE A 122 17.09 -8.79 9.88
N ILE A 123 16.49 -8.75 11.07
CA ILE A 123 16.96 -9.54 12.22
C ILE A 123 16.51 -11.00 12.13
N VAL A 124 15.28 -11.26 11.64
CA VAL A 124 14.66 -12.59 11.67
C VAL A 124 14.68 -13.26 10.30
N PHE A 125 14.31 -12.56 9.22
CA PHE A 125 14.13 -13.21 7.92
C PHE A 125 15.43 -13.30 7.11
N VAL A 126 16.30 -12.29 7.20
CA VAL A 126 17.57 -12.31 6.45
C VAL A 126 18.47 -13.46 6.90
N PRO A 127 18.63 -13.80 8.19
CA PRO A 127 19.43 -14.95 8.61
C PRO A 127 18.89 -16.29 8.10
N GLN A 128 17.55 -16.39 7.84
CA GLN A 128 16.91 -17.64 7.41
C GLN A 128 16.82 -17.77 5.89
N TRP A 129 16.56 -16.66 5.18
CA TRP A 129 16.22 -16.65 3.76
C TRP A 129 17.17 -15.81 2.90
N GLY A 130 18.24 -15.25 3.50
CA GLY A 130 19.17 -14.34 2.81
C GLY A 130 18.49 -13.05 2.36
N LEU A 131 18.94 -12.47 1.24
CA LEU A 131 18.43 -11.20 0.71
C LEU A 131 16.91 -11.18 0.49
N PRO A 132 16.25 -12.26 0.02
CA PRO A 132 14.77 -12.29 -0.04
C PRO A 132 14.08 -12.01 1.30
N GLY A 133 14.72 -12.32 2.41
CA GLY A 133 14.22 -12.00 3.74
C GLY A 133 14.02 -10.51 3.98
N LEU A 134 14.89 -9.67 3.40
CA LEU A 134 14.72 -8.22 3.46
C LEU A 134 13.46 -7.77 2.71
N ALA A 135 13.20 -8.33 1.52
CA ALA A 135 11.99 -8.05 0.77
C ALA A 135 10.71 -8.43 1.55
N TRP A 136 10.71 -9.57 2.22
CA TRP A 136 9.62 -9.97 3.11
C TRP A 136 9.48 -9.06 4.34
N GLY A 137 10.57 -8.51 4.85
CA GLY A 137 10.54 -7.50 5.91
C GLY A 137 9.81 -6.22 5.47
N VAL A 138 10.03 -5.77 4.25
CA VAL A 138 9.32 -4.63 3.66
C VAL A 138 7.83 -4.94 3.48
N VAL A 139 7.48 -6.16 3.04
CA VAL A 139 6.07 -6.60 2.93
C VAL A 139 5.41 -6.63 4.30
N LEU A 140 6.09 -7.17 5.32
CA LEU A 140 5.60 -7.16 6.70
C LEU A 140 5.40 -5.72 7.20
N GLY A 141 6.35 -4.83 6.93
CA GLY A 141 6.24 -3.41 7.28
C GLY A 141 5.01 -2.76 6.65
N SER A 142 4.78 -2.99 5.36
CA SER A 142 3.62 -2.45 4.66
C SER A 142 2.29 -2.99 5.20
N LEU A 143 2.25 -4.26 5.58
CA LEU A 143 1.10 -4.86 6.24
C LEU A 143 0.86 -4.23 7.63
N LEU A 144 1.90 -4.09 8.46
CA LEU A 144 1.80 -3.46 9.78
C LEU A 144 1.34 -2.00 9.67
N HIS A 145 1.86 -1.26 8.66
CA HIS A 145 1.43 0.10 8.36
C HIS A 145 -0.08 0.19 8.10
N MET A 146 -0.64 -0.78 7.41
CA MET A 146 -2.08 -0.85 7.15
C MET A 146 -2.86 -1.28 8.39
N VAL A 147 -2.43 -2.35 9.07
CA VAL A 147 -3.17 -2.98 10.17
C VAL A 147 -3.32 -2.04 11.37
N ILE A 148 -2.30 -1.25 11.70
CA ILE A 148 -2.37 -0.32 12.84
C ILE A 148 -3.44 0.76 12.67
N GLN A 149 -3.83 1.07 11.45
CA GLN A 149 -4.87 2.05 11.13
C GLN A 149 -6.29 1.47 11.22
N ALA A 150 -6.45 0.15 11.02
CA ALA A 150 -7.74 -0.49 10.95
C ALA A 150 -8.64 -0.28 12.20
N PRO A 151 -8.15 -0.39 13.45
CA PRO A 151 -8.98 -0.17 14.63
C PRO A 151 -9.55 1.26 14.71
N SER A 152 -8.73 2.25 14.34
CA SER A 152 -9.16 3.64 14.33
C SER A 152 -10.15 3.92 13.23
N LEU A 153 -9.96 3.29 12.06
CA LEU A 153 -10.88 3.40 10.94
C LEU A 153 -12.27 2.80 11.27
N VAL A 154 -12.29 1.64 11.93
CA VAL A 154 -13.55 1.04 12.41
C VAL A 154 -14.30 1.98 13.35
N ARG A 155 -13.59 2.68 14.24
CA ARG A 155 -14.20 3.65 15.19
C ARG A 155 -14.79 4.88 14.49
N THR A 156 -14.34 5.25 13.30
CA THR A 156 -14.97 6.35 12.54
C THR A 156 -16.32 5.96 11.97
N GLY A 157 -16.66 4.67 11.96
CA GLY A 157 -17.86 4.15 11.30
C GLY A 157 -17.77 4.06 9.77
N PHE A 158 -16.67 4.52 9.17
CA PHE A 158 -16.45 4.55 7.72
C PHE A 158 -15.46 3.46 7.24
N PHE A 159 -15.52 2.29 7.87
CA PHE A 159 -14.74 1.16 7.35
C PHE A 159 -15.26 0.76 5.97
N PRO A 160 -14.41 0.78 4.93
CA PRO A 160 -14.83 0.44 3.56
C PRO A 160 -15.37 -0.99 3.49
N GLN A 161 -16.52 -1.16 2.88
CA GLN A 161 -17.11 -2.46 2.62
C GLN A 161 -17.07 -2.70 1.12
N LEU A 162 -16.42 -3.78 0.69
CA LEU A 162 -16.47 -4.24 -0.70
C LEU A 162 -17.91 -4.74 -1.01
N ARG A 163 -18.88 -3.83 -1.11
CA ARG A 163 -20.17 -4.12 -1.69
C ARG A 163 -20.09 -3.78 -3.17
N LEU A 164 -19.91 -4.81 -4.00
CA LEU A 164 -20.27 -4.71 -5.41
C LEU A 164 -21.78 -4.46 -5.47
N GLN A 165 -22.15 -3.21 -5.66
CA GLN A 165 -23.53 -2.89 -5.95
C GLN A 165 -23.89 -3.50 -7.31
N ARG A 166 -24.96 -4.31 -7.29
CA ARG A 166 -25.65 -4.75 -8.49
C ARG A 166 -26.49 -3.61 -9.04
#